data_6d57a4bb10adc9d7d93a1d606bbcec0f
#
_entry.id   6d57a4bb10adc9d7d93a1d606bbcec0f
#
_cell.length_a   1.000
_cell.length_b   1.000
_cell.length_c   1.000
_cell.angle_alpha   90.00
_cell.angle_beta   90.00
_cell.angle_gamma   90.00
#
_symmetry.space_group_name_H-M   'P 1'
#
loop_
_entity.id
_entity.type
_entity.pdbx_description
1 polymer ?
#
loop_
_entity_poly.entity_id
_entity_poly.type
_entity_poly.pdbx_seq_one_letter_code
_entity_poly.pdbx_strand_id
1 'polypeptide(L)'
;MSNNMKIALVTGATRGIGLETVRQLAAAGVHVLLAGRDASRAEQAALQLSKAGLPVESITLDITSPASIAAAVVEVTRNFGRLDILVNNAGVFIDDFAKTPSEQSLETWRTTFDTNLFGVVAATQAFLPLLRKSQAGRIVNVSSGLGSLVLHADPASPIYDFKLPAYNVSKTALNAWTVHLAHELRHTLVKVNAIHPGSVKTDMNSSGELDIVTGAKSSVGMALLDEAGPTGSFTHLGETLPW
;
A
#
# COMPACT_ATOMS: atom_id res chain seq x y z
N MET A 1 10.56 1.18 -25.97
CA MET A 1 10.83 1.21 -24.51
C MET A 1 11.77 0.06 -24.23
N SER A 2 12.85 0.24 -23.46
CA SER A 2 13.77 -0.86 -23.17
C SER A 2 13.00 -1.99 -22.46
N ASN A 3 13.15 -3.21 -22.94
CA ASN A 3 12.39 -4.40 -22.50
C ASN A 3 12.66 -4.79 -21.03
N ASN A 4 13.34 -3.95 -20.25
CA ASN A 4 13.86 -4.25 -18.91
C ASN A 4 13.38 -3.29 -17.80
N MET A 5 12.55 -2.28 -18.12
CA MET A 5 12.04 -1.36 -17.10
C MET A 5 10.93 -2.03 -16.28
N LYS A 6 11.03 -2.01 -14.95
CA LYS A 6 9.98 -2.51 -14.06
C LYS A 6 8.75 -1.59 -14.13
N ILE A 7 7.57 -2.18 -14.06
CA ILE A 7 6.29 -1.48 -14.03
C ILE A 7 5.70 -1.59 -12.61
N ALA A 8 5.44 -0.45 -11.98
CA ALA A 8 4.82 -0.38 -10.67
C ALA A 8 3.44 0.28 -10.72
N LEU A 9 2.54 -0.16 -9.86
CA LEU A 9 1.26 0.49 -9.58
C LEU A 9 1.20 0.82 -8.10
N VAL A 10 0.89 2.08 -7.76
CA VAL A 10 0.75 2.56 -6.38
C VAL A 10 -0.67 3.08 -6.19
N THR A 11 -1.46 2.45 -5.32
CA THR A 11 -2.84 2.85 -5.05
C THR A 11 -2.92 4.02 -4.07
N GLY A 12 -3.93 4.90 -4.24
CA GLY A 12 -4.11 6.06 -3.35
C GLY A 12 -2.93 7.05 -3.39
N ALA A 13 -2.32 7.22 -4.55
CA ALA A 13 -1.04 7.88 -4.71
C ALA A 13 -1.09 9.36 -5.11
N THR A 14 -2.26 10.01 -5.00
CA THR A 14 -2.42 11.43 -5.41
C THR A 14 -1.84 12.43 -4.41
N ARG A 15 -1.42 11.99 -3.22
CA ARG A 15 -0.85 12.82 -2.14
C ARG A 15 -0.09 11.98 -1.11
N GLY A 16 0.57 12.65 -0.17
CA GLY A 16 1.18 12.03 1.02
C GLY A 16 2.21 10.95 0.70
N ILE A 17 2.21 9.90 1.51
CA ILE A 17 3.16 8.78 1.41
C ILE A 17 3.09 8.10 0.03
N GLY A 18 1.87 7.92 -0.51
CA GLY A 18 1.68 7.29 -1.82
C GLY A 18 2.34 8.07 -2.94
N LEU A 19 2.15 9.41 -3.00
CA LEU A 19 2.77 10.27 -4.01
C LEU A 19 4.29 10.25 -3.89
N GLU A 20 4.82 10.29 -2.68
CA GLU A 20 6.27 10.23 -2.46
C GLU A 20 6.85 8.85 -2.80
N THR A 21 6.11 7.76 -2.53
CA THR A 21 6.48 6.41 -2.98
C THR A 21 6.59 6.35 -4.50
N VAL A 22 5.63 6.94 -5.23
CA VAL A 22 5.70 7.07 -6.70
C VAL A 22 6.96 7.82 -7.11
N ARG A 23 7.23 8.98 -6.50
CA ARG A 23 8.39 9.81 -6.83
C ARG A 23 9.71 9.04 -6.62
N GLN A 24 9.87 8.35 -5.49
CA GLN A 24 11.09 7.61 -5.18
C GLN A 24 11.28 6.38 -6.08
N LEU A 25 10.22 5.62 -6.37
CA LEU A 25 10.28 4.50 -7.31
C LEU A 25 10.63 4.97 -8.72
N ALA A 26 10.04 6.06 -9.19
CA ALA A 26 10.33 6.63 -10.50
C ALA A 26 11.78 7.15 -10.59
N ALA A 27 12.29 7.79 -9.54
CA ALA A 27 13.69 8.21 -9.44
C ALA A 27 14.67 7.03 -9.42
N ALA A 28 14.23 5.84 -8.97
CA ALA A 28 14.99 4.59 -9.04
C ALA A 28 14.88 3.89 -10.41
N GLY A 29 14.27 4.53 -11.43
CA GLY A 29 14.18 4.00 -12.79
C GLY A 29 13.01 3.03 -13.02
N VAL A 30 12.02 3.01 -12.15
CA VAL A 30 10.78 2.24 -12.32
C VAL A 30 9.76 3.10 -13.06
N HIS A 31 9.05 2.53 -14.04
CA HIS A 31 7.87 3.16 -14.63
C HIS A 31 6.68 3.01 -13.69
N VAL A 32 6.11 4.12 -13.22
CA VAL A 32 5.12 4.09 -12.14
C VAL A 32 3.75 4.57 -12.61
N LEU A 33 2.75 3.74 -12.39
CA LEU A 33 1.35 4.06 -12.54
C LEU A 33 0.84 4.64 -11.21
N LEU A 34 0.64 5.96 -11.20
CA LEU A 34 0.08 6.72 -10.09
C LEU A 34 -1.43 6.51 -10.09
N ALA A 35 -1.94 5.68 -9.17
CA ALA A 35 -3.35 5.36 -9.13
C ALA A 35 -4.12 6.21 -8.11
N GLY A 36 -5.25 6.76 -8.56
CA GLY A 36 -6.19 7.52 -7.74
C GLY A 36 -7.63 7.35 -8.19
N ARG A 37 -8.59 7.43 -7.25
CA ARG A 37 -10.02 7.32 -7.57
C ARG A 37 -10.59 8.54 -8.31
N ASP A 38 -9.97 9.69 -8.14
CA ASP A 38 -10.28 10.93 -8.86
C ASP A 38 -9.27 11.07 -10.01
N ALA A 39 -9.76 10.92 -11.24
CA ALA A 39 -8.96 10.94 -12.45
C ALA A 39 -8.19 12.27 -12.62
N SER A 40 -8.86 13.41 -12.35
CA SER A 40 -8.25 14.73 -12.50
C SER A 40 -7.09 14.94 -11.53
N ARG A 41 -7.25 14.54 -10.26
CA ARG A 41 -6.17 14.62 -9.27
C ARG A 41 -5.02 13.68 -9.59
N ALA A 42 -5.31 12.48 -10.07
CA ALA A 42 -4.28 11.53 -10.48
C ALA A 42 -3.47 12.08 -11.67
N GLU A 43 -4.15 12.62 -12.68
CA GLU A 43 -3.52 13.23 -13.84
C GLU A 43 -2.64 14.43 -13.47
N GLN A 44 -3.14 15.34 -12.62
CA GLN A 44 -2.38 16.50 -12.17
C GLN A 44 -1.12 16.08 -11.39
N ALA A 45 -1.22 15.11 -10.48
CA ALA A 45 -0.09 14.62 -9.71
C ALA A 45 0.95 13.92 -10.60
N ALA A 46 0.52 13.07 -11.53
CA ALA A 46 1.41 12.41 -12.47
C ALA A 46 2.09 13.40 -13.42
N LEU A 47 1.36 14.41 -13.91
CA LEU A 47 1.90 15.45 -14.77
C LEU A 47 3.01 16.28 -14.09
N GLN A 48 2.87 16.57 -12.79
CA GLN A 48 3.93 17.25 -12.03
C GLN A 48 5.22 16.43 -12.00
N LEU A 49 5.13 15.13 -11.75
CA LEU A 49 6.28 14.24 -11.69
C LEU A 49 6.89 14.00 -13.07
N SER A 50 6.07 13.84 -14.12
CA SER A 50 6.54 13.64 -15.49
C SER A 50 7.23 14.90 -16.06
N LYS A 51 6.76 16.12 -15.71
CA LYS A 51 7.44 17.38 -16.04
C LYS A 51 8.82 17.50 -15.39
N ALA A 52 9.03 16.84 -14.25
CA ALA A 52 10.33 16.71 -13.60
C ALA A 52 11.23 15.61 -14.23
N GLY A 53 10.80 15.00 -15.34
CA GLY A 53 11.55 13.97 -16.07
C GLY A 53 11.39 12.55 -15.50
N LEU A 54 10.46 12.32 -14.56
CA LEU A 54 10.23 11.01 -13.98
C LEU A 54 9.26 10.18 -14.84
N PRO A 55 9.48 8.85 -15.00
CA PRO A 55 8.62 7.96 -15.77
C PRO A 55 7.34 7.60 -15.00
N VAL A 56 6.39 8.54 -14.95
CA VAL A 56 5.13 8.42 -14.22
C VAL A 56 3.95 8.69 -15.15
N GLU A 57 2.97 7.81 -15.11
CA GLU A 57 1.66 7.96 -15.75
C GLU A 57 0.55 7.84 -14.71
N SER A 58 -0.60 8.49 -14.97
CA SER A 58 -1.79 8.34 -14.12
C SER A 58 -2.65 7.17 -14.57
N ILE A 59 -3.31 6.53 -13.61
CA ILE A 59 -4.38 5.57 -13.86
C ILE A 59 -5.53 5.80 -12.89
N THR A 60 -6.78 5.75 -13.40
CA THR A 60 -7.95 5.86 -12.52
C THR A 60 -8.22 4.53 -11.86
N LEU A 61 -8.17 4.50 -10.52
CA LEU A 61 -8.44 3.28 -9.75
C LEU A 61 -9.06 3.62 -8.39
N ASP A 62 -10.32 3.22 -8.24
CA ASP A 62 -11.00 3.11 -6.96
C ASP A 62 -11.01 1.63 -6.55
N ILE A 63 -10.26 1.30 -5.50
CA ILE A 63 -10.15 -0.09 -5.03
C ILE A 63 -11.43 -0.61 -4.38
N THR A 64 -12.40 0.25 -4.07
CA THR A 64 -13.71 -0.15 -3.55
C THR A 64 -14.74 -0.42 -4.66
N SER A 65 -14.37 -0.17 -5.93
CA SER A 65 -15.22 -0.36 -7.10
C SER A 65 -14.72 -1.51 -7.98
N PRO A 66 -15.42 -2.65 -8.04
CA PRO A 66 -15.05 -3.77 -8.93
C PRO A 66 -14.93 -3.35 -10.40
N ALA A 67 -15.79 -2.44 -10.86
CA ALA A 67 -15.75 -1.95 -12.23
C ALA A 67 -14.48 -1.12 -12.50
N SER A 68 -14.08 -0.26 -11.54
CA SER A 68 -12.83 0.52 -11.64
C SER A 68 -11.60 -0.38 -11.64
N ILE A 69 -11.58 -1.40 -10.78
CA ILE A 69 -10.49 -2.39 -10.74
C ILE A 69 -10.38 -3.11 -12.09
N ALA A 70 -11.49 -3.61 -12.63
CA ALA A 70 -11.51 -4.33 -13.91
C ALA A 70 -11.00 -3.44 -15.06
N ALA A 71 -11.43 -2.18 -15.13
CA ALA A 71 -10.98 -1.22 -16.13
C ALA A 71 -9.47 -0.97 -16.04
N ALA A 72 -8.93 -0.78 -14.83
CA ALA A 72 -7.51 -0.58 -14.60
C ALA A 72 -6.68 -1.82 -15.00
N VAL A 73 -7.16 -3.04 -14.70
CA VAL A 73 -6.48 -4.29 -15.14
C VAL A 73 -6.43 -4.39 -16.65
N VAL A 74 -7.53 -4.06 -17.35
CA VAL A 74 -7.57 -4.05 -18.84
C VAL A 74 -6.55 -3.07 -19.40
N GLU A 75 -6.48 -1.86 -18.83
CA GLU A 75 -5.53 -0.82 -19.25
C GLU A 75 -4.09 -1.26 -19.06
N VAL A 76 -3.72 -1.77 -17.88
CA VAL A 76 -2.35 -2.27 -17.60
C VAL A 76 -2.01 -3.46 -18.48
N THR A 77 -2.96 -4.36 -18.72
CA THR A 77 -2.76 -5.51 -19.61
C THR A 77 -2.46 -5.07 -21.03
N ARG A 78 -3.23 -4.12 -21.55
CA ARG A 78 -3.09 -3.61 -22.92
C ARG A 78 -1.75 -2.89 -23.13
N ASN A 79 -1.35 -2.05 -22.15
CA ASN A 79 -0.21 -1.16 -22.30
C ASN A 79 1.13 -1.85 -21.95
N PHE A 80 1.13 -2.79 -20.99
CA PHE A 80 2.36 -3.36 -20.44
C PHE A 80 2.40 -4.90 -20.45
N GLY A 81 1.26 -5.58 -20.49
CA GLY A 81 1.16 -7.04 -20.49
C GLY A 81 1.59 -7.73 -19.19
N ARG A 82 2.21 -7.02 -18.25
CA ARG A 82 2.66 -7.48 -16.92
C ARG A 82 2.61 -6.35 -15.90
N LEU A 83 2.72 -6.70 -14.65
CA LEU A 83 2.97 -5.76 -13.54
C LEU A 83 4.10 -6.35 -12.68
N ASP A 84 5.11 -5.54 -12.32
CA ASP A 84 6.23 -6.00 -11.52
C ASP A 84 6.07 -5.65 -10.04
N ILE A 85 5.43 -4.52 -9.74
CA ILE A 85 5.26 -4.03 -8.37
C ILE A 85 3.83 -3.54 -8.17
N LEU A 86 3.19 -4.00 -7.10
CA LEU A 86 1.92 -3.47 -6.60
C LEU A 86 2.13 -2.94 -5.18
N VAL A 87 1.95 -1.63 -4.98
CA VAL A 87 1.94 -1.01 -3.65
C VAL A 87 0.51 -0.67 -3.28
N ASN A 88 -0.05 -1.45 -2.37
CA ASN A 88 -1.36 -1.22 -1.77
C ASN A 88 -1.23 -0.15 -0.67
N ASN A 89 -1.23 1.13 -1.10
CA ASN A 89 -1.10 2.28 -0.20
C ASN A 89 -2.44 2.94 0.14
N ALA A 90 -3.47 2.78 -0.69
CA ALA A 90 -4.79 3.35 -0.40
C ALA A 90 -5.31 2.88 0.95
N GLY A 91 -5.80 3.81 1.74
CA GLY A 91 -6.35 3.53 3.07
C GLY A 91 -7.09 4.74 3.64
N VAL A 92 -7.95 4.48 4.60
CA VAL A 92 -8.70 5.49 5.36
C VAL A 92 -8.55 5.26 6.86
N PHE A 93 -8.68 6.34 7.61
CA PHE A 93 -8.70 6.38 9.05
C PHE A 93 -9.82 7.33 9.45
N ILE A 94 -10.92 6.79 9.96
CA ILE A 94 -12.19 7.50 10.21
C ILE A 94 -12.81 7.15 11.56
N ASP A 95 -12.05 6.49 12.45
CA ASP A 95 -12.51 6.24 13.82
C ASP A 95 -12.81 7.57 14.52
N ASP A 96 -13.88 7.59 15.32
CA ASP A 96 -14.25 8.71 16.18
C ASP A 96 -13.44 8.61 17.49
N PHE A 97 -12.51 9.52 17.70
CA PHE A 97 -11.64 9.55 18.88
C PHE A 97 -12.39 9.77 20.21
N ALA A 98 -13.62 10.28 20.16
CA ALA A 98 -14.43 10.49 21.35
C ALA A 98 -15.16 9.23 21.83
N LYS A 99 -15.09 8.13 21.03
CA LYS A 99 -15.80 6.88 21.30
C LYS A 99 -14.85 5.75 21.71
N THR A 100 -15.32 4.96 22.65
CA THR A 100 -14.64 3.72 23.02
C THR A 100 -14.78 2.66 21.91
N PRO A 101 -13.98 1.57 21.95
CA PRO A 101 -14.06 0.51 20.94
C PRO A 101 -15.45 -0.09 20.74
N SER A 102 -16.24 -0.25 21.81
CA SER A 102 -17.60 -0.80 21.72
C SER A 102 -18.66 0.17 21.21
N GLU A 103 -18.34 1.48 21.11
CA GLU A 103 -19.27 2.52 20.70
C GLU A 103 -19.06 2.97 19.24
N GLN A 104 -17.99 2.53 18.57
CA GLN A 104 -17.78 2.85 17.17
C GLN A 104 -18.92 2.32 16.29
N SER A 105 -19.41 3.14 15.36
CA SER A 105 -20.52 2.75 14.51
C SER A 105 -20.14 1.61 13.55
N LEU A 106 -21.09 0.74 13.22
CA LEU A 106 -20.88 -0.31 12.21
C LEU A 106 -20.59 0.30 10.82
N GLU A 107 -21.03 1.52 10.54
CA GLU A 107 -20.69 2.25 9.32
C GLU A 107 -19.20 2.59 9.27
N THR A 108 -18.62 3.09 10.36
CA THR A 108 -17.17 3.31 10.50
C THR A 108 -16.39 2.03 10.23
N TRP A 109 -16.81 0.92 10.85
CA TRP A 109 -16.20 -0.39 10.64
C TRP A 109 -16.26 -0.83 9.17
N ARG A 110 -17.44 -0.81 8.56
CA ARG A 110 -17.63 -1.25 7.17
C ARG A 110 -16.80 -0.40 6.21
N THR A 111 -16.91 0.93 6.28
CA THR A 111 -16.18 1.86 5.39
C THR A 111 -14.66 1.68 5.52
N THR A 112 -14.17 1.48 6.75
CA THR A 112 -12.74 1.23 7.00
C THR A 112 -12.30 -0.10 6.40
N PHE A 113 -13.05 -1.19 6.62
CA PHE A 113 -12.72 -2.51 6.08
C PHE A 113 -12.87 -2.58 4.57
N ASP A 114 -13.89 -1.93 4.00
CA ASP A 114 -14.09 -1.87 2.55
C ASP A 114 -12.87 -1.29 1.84
N THR A 115 -12.24 -0.25 2.42
CA THR A 115 -11.04 0.34 1.84
C THR A 115 -9.76 -0.40 2.25
N ASN A 116 -9.54 -0.57 3.57
CA ASN A 116 -8.23 -1.00 4.09
C ASN A 116 -7.96 -2.50 3.93
N LEU A 117 -9.01 -3.31 3.72
CA LEU A 117 -8.90 -4.75 3.55
C LEU A 117 -9.54 -5.24 2.26
N PHE A 118 -10.86 -5.14 2.10
CA PHE A 118 -11.56 -5.78 0.98
C PHE A 118 -11.14 -5.19 -0.37
N GLY A 119 -10.99 -3.87 -0.46
CA GLY A 119 -10.48 -3.21 -1.65
C GLY A 119 -9.04 -3.61 -1.99
N VAL A 120 -8.18 -3.74 -0.97
CA VAL A 120 -6.80 -4.22 -1.15
C VAL A 120 -6.78 -5.67 -1.65
N VAL A 121 -7.61 -6.54 -1.06
CA VAL A 121 -7.73 -7.95 -1.50
C VAL A 121 -8.23 -8.00 -2.94
N ALA A 122 -9.32 -7.28 -3.25
CA ALA A 122 -9.92 -7.27 -4.59
C ALA A 122 -8.95 -6.76 -5.66
N ALA A 123 -8.27 -5.63 -5.41
CA ALA A 123 -7.26 -5.10 -6.32
C ALA A 123 -6.10 -6.08 -6.52
N THR A 124 -5.58 -6.65 -5.43
CA THR A 124 -4.46 -7.62 -5.51
C THR A 124 -4.87 -8.87 -6.30
N GLN A 125 -6.03 -9.46 -6.03
CA GLN A 125 -6.52 -10.62 -6.77
C GLN A 125 -6.64 -10.32 -8.27
N ALA A 126 -7.16 -9.16 -8.63
CA ALA A 126 -7.34 -8.76 -10.02
C ALA A 126 -6.00 -8.52 -10.75
N PHE A 127 -4.99 -7.95 -10.08
CA PHE A 127 -3.66 -7.73 -10.65
C PHE A 127 -2.71 -8.93 -10.53
N LEU A 128 -3.02 -9.94 -9.71
CA LEU A 128 -2.16 -11.10 -9.47
C LEU A 128 -1.76 -11.85 -10.75
N PRO A 129 -2.63 -12.05 -11.75
CA PRO A 129 -2.23 -12.68 -13.01
C PRO A 129 -1.13 -11.90 -13.76
N LEU A 130 -1.10 -10.57 -13.65
CA LEU A 130 -0.06 -9.73 -14.25
C LEU A 130 1.23 -9.76 -13.43
N LEU A 131 1.13 -9.80 -12.09
CA LEU A 131 2.27 -9.95 -11.18
C LEU A 131 2.97 -11.29 -11.35
N ARG A 132 2.23 -12.36 -11.62
CA ARG A 132 2.78 -13.70 -11.90
C ARG A 132 3.56 -13.77 -13.23
N LYS A 133 3.40 -12.81 -14.14
CA LYS A 133 4.19 -12.69 -15.38
C LYS A 133 5.53 -11.97 -15.15
N SER A 134 5.71 -11.34 -14.00
CA SER A 134 6.97 -10.70 -13.63
C SER A 134 8.03 -11.73 -13.26
N GLN A 135 9.28 -11.46 -13.62
CA GLN A 135 10.44 -12.24 -13.16
C GLN A 135 10.84 -11.88 -11.71
N ALA A 136 10.25 -10.85 -11.13
CA ALA A 136 10.54 -10.37 -9.79
C ALA A 136 9.33 -9.61 -9.21
N GLY A 137 8.17 -10.29 -9.10
CA GLY A 137 6.93 -9.68 -8.62
C GLY A 137 7.03 -9.23 -7.15
N ARG A 138 6.51 -8.05 -6.83
CA ARG A 138 6.48 -7.50 -5.46
C ARG A 138 5.10 -6.96 -5.13
N ILE A 139 4.56 -7.39 -4.00
CA ILE A 139 3.34 -6.86 -3.40
C ILE A 139 3.72 -6.25 -2.06
N VAL A 140 3.47 -4.96 -1.90
CA VAL A 140 3.74 -4.22 -0.67
C VAL A 140 2.42 -3.71 -0.11
N ASN A 141 2.04 -4.21 1.06
CA ASN A 141 0.85 -3.78 1.77
C ASN A 141 1.22 -2.72 2.80
N VAL A 142 0.77 -1.48 2.59
CA VAL A 142 0.98 -0.40 3.56
C VAL A 142 0.05 -0.60 4.74
N SER A 143 0.61 -1.21 5.78
CA SER A 143 -0.03 -1.47 7.05
C SER A 143 0.27 -0.33 8.05
N SER A 144 0.33 -0.65 9.33
CA SER A 144 0.63 0.27 10.42
C SER A 144 1.17 -0.49 11.61
N GLY A 145 2.03 0.12 12.42
CA GLY A 145 2.37 -0.39 13.75
C GLY A 145 1.13 -0.61 14.63
N LEU A 146 0.08 0.17 14.38
CA LEU A 146 -1.24 0.01 15.02
C LEU A 146 -2.00 -1.26 14.57
N GLY A 147 -1.46 -2.04 13.64
CA GLY A 147 -1.97 -3.37 13.29
C GLY A 147 -1.32 -4.51 14.08
N SER A 148 -0.36 -4.23 14.95
CA SER A 148 0.33 -5.23 15.76
C SER A 148 -0.46 -5.63 16.99
N LEU A 149 -0.92 -6.89 17.05
CA LEU A 149 -1.59 -7.42 18.25
C LEU A 149 -0.64 -7.51 19.44
N VAL A 150 0.62 -7.87 19.19
CA VAL A 150 1.65 -7.96 20.23
C VAL A 150 1.85 -6.62 20.92
N LEU A 151 2.01 -5.54 20.14
CA LEU A 151 2.19 -4.20 20.70
C LEU A 151 0.93 -3.67 21.41
N HIS A 152 -0.26 -4.03 20.93
CA HIS A 152 -1.51 -3.62 21.58
C HIS A 152 -1.83 -4.40 22.87
N ALA A 153 -1.24 -5.58 23.05
CA ALA A 153 -1.42 -6.41 24.24
C ALA A 153 -0.39 -6.13 25.36
N ASP A 154 0.71 -5.46 25.02
CA ASP A 154 1.80 -5.14 25.97
C ASP A 154 1.55 -3.79 26.66
N PRO A 155 1.32 -3.75 27.99
CA PRO A 155 1.17 -2.50 28.73
C PRO A 155 2.38 -1.56 28.69
N ALA A 156 3.57 -2.06 28.36
CA ALA A 156 4.77 -1.26 28.20
C ALA A 156 4.91 -0.65 26.80
N SER A 157 4.06 -1.05 25.86
CA SER A 157 4.08 -0.55 24.48
C SER A 157 3.59 0.91 24.39
N PRO A 158 4.25 1.76 23.61
CA PRO A 158 3.81 3.16 23.43
C PRO A 158 2.44 3.29 22.75
N ILE A 159 1.92 2.21 22.15
CA ILE A 159 0.60 2.20 21.50
C ILE A 159 -0.47 1.48 22.32
N TYR A 160 -0.13 1.01 23.55
CA TYR A 160 -1.05 0.24 24.38
C TYR A 160 -2.41 0.91 24.57
N ASP A 161 -2.44 2.22 24.87
CA ASP A 161 -3.67 2.97 25.11
C ASP A 161 -4.27 3.56 23.81
N PHE A 162 -3.63 3.39 22.66
CA PHE A 162 -4.07 3.97 21.41
C PHE A 162 -5.07 3.05 20.67
N LYS A 163 -6.31 3.06 21.14
CA LYS A 163 -7.37 2.12 20.70
C LYS A 163 -8.30 2.79 19.66
N LEU A 164 -7.99 2.61 18.39
CA LEU A 164 -8.76 3.03 17.23
C LEU A 164 -9.27 1.78 16.50
N PRO A 165 -10.38 1.19 16.98
CA PRO A 165 -10.65 -0.21 16.73
C PRO A 165 -10.90 -0.54 15.25
N ALA A 166 -11.62 0.29 14.49
CA ALA A 166 -11.89 -0.01 13.10
C ALA A 166 -10.59 0.04 12.28
N TYR A 167 -9.77 1.06 12.48
CA TYR A 167 -8.48 1.19 11.80
C TYR A 167 -7.50 0.10 12.24
N ASN A 168 -7.25 -0.03 13.55
CA ASN A 168 -6.26 -0.97 14.08
C ASN A 168 -6.58 -2.40 13.64
N VAL A 169 -7.83 -2.85 13.80
CA VAL A 169 -8.25 -4.20 13.42
C VAL A 169 -8.20 -4.39 11.90
N SER A 170 -8.51 -3.38 11.10
CA SER A 170 -8.35 -3.46 9.64
C SER A 170 -6.88 -3.70 9.24
N LYS A 171 -5.93 -3.07 9.93
CA LYS A 171 -4.49 -3.25 9.67
C LYS A 171 -3.98 -4.59 10.21
N THR A 172 -4.51 -5.08 11.33
CA THR A 172 -4.26 -6.46 11.80
C THR A 172 -4.76 -7.49 10.78
N ALA A 173 -5.96 -7.29 10.24
CA ALA A 173 -6.51 -8.17 9.21
C ALA A 173 -5.68 -8.14 7.91
N LEU A 174 -5.17 -6.97 7.51
CA LEU A 174 -4.26 -6.82 6.38
C LEU A 174 -2.92 -7.53 6.63
N ASN A 175 -2.39 -7.46 7.85
CA ASN A 175 -1.20 -8.20 8.28
C ASN A 175 -1.42 -9.71 8.16
N ALA A 176 -2.51 -10.23 8.70
CA ALA A 176 -2.87 -11.64 8.60
C ALA A 176 -3.00 -12.08 7.14
N TRP A 177 -3.72 -11.32 6.31
CA TRP A 177 -3.85 -11.62 4.88
C TRP A 177 -2.50 -11.61 4.16
N THR A 178 -1.58 -10.71 4.50
CA THR A 178 -0.22 -10.68 3.95
C THR A 178 0.50 -12.01 4.17
N VAL A 179 0.42 -12.57 5.38
CA VAL A 179 1.04 -13.88 5.72
C VAL A 179 0.42 -15.00 4.90
N HIS A 180 -0.92 -15.05 4.78
CA HIS A 180 -1.61 -16.08 4.00
C HIS A 180 -1.27 -16.01 2.50
N LEU A 181 -1.26 -14.80 1.92
CA LEU A 181 -0.91 -14.62 0.51
C LEU A 181 0.56 -14.92 0.25
N ALA A 182 1.47 -14.55 1.16
CA ALA A 182 2.88 -14.90 1.05
C ALA A 182 3.08 -16.42 1.08
N HIS A 183 2.33 -17.15 1.93
CA HIS A 183 2.35 -18.60 1.95
C HIS A 183 1.83 -19.22 0.65
N GLU A 184 0.73 -18.72 0.10
CA GLU A 184 0.21 -19.17 -1.21
C GLU A 184 1.27 -19.03 -2.31
N LEU A 185 1.96 -17.88 -2.33
CA LEU A 185 2.90 -17.52 -3.38
C LEU A 185 4.35 -17.99 -3.13
N ARG A 186 4.62 -18.75 -2.05
CA ARG A 186 5.98 -19.14 -1.60
C ARG A 186 6.82 -19.88 -2.63
N HIS A 187 6.20 -20.54 -3.61
CA HIS A 187 6.88 -21.28 -4.69
C HIS A 187 6.84 -20.51 -6.03
N THR A 188 6.61 -19.21 -5.98
CA THR A 188 6.60 -18.31 -7.15
C THR A 188 7.69 -17.25 -7.01
N LEU A 189 7.86 -16.42 -8.05
CA LEU A 189 8.78 -15.28 -8.03
C LEU A 189 8.15 -14.02 -7.37
N VAL A 190 6.90 -14.11 -6.88
CA VAL A 190 6.19 -13.00 -6.25
C VAL A 190 6.44 -13.00 -4.74
N LYS A 191 6.94 -11.89 -4.21
CA LYS A 191 7.09 -11.66 -2.77
C LYS A 191 6.02 -10.72 -2.24
N VAL A 192 5.52 -11.01 -1.05
CA VAL A 192 4.43 -10.25 -0.41
C VAL A 192 4.86 -9.84 0.99
N ASN A 193 4.88 -8.54 1.26
CA ASN A 193 5.28 -8.02 2.57
C ASN A 193 4.36 -6.89 3.03
N ALA A 194 4.20 -6.75 4.33
CA ALA A 194 3.57 -5.61 4.98
C ALA A 194 4.64 -4.62 5.47
N ILE A 195 4.32 -3.33 5.43
CA ILE A 195 5.18 -2.30 5.99
C ILE A 195 4.41 -1.38 6.95
N HIS A 196 5.13 -0.85 7.93
CA HIS A 196 4.73 0.32 8.68
C HIS A 196 5.50 1.54 8.17
N PRO A 197 4.83 2.62 7.73
CA PRO A 197 5.53 3.82 7.25
C PRO A 197 6.15 4.66 8.38
N GLY A 198 5.80 4.37 9.65
CA GLY A 198 6.08 5.21 10.81
C GLY A 198 4.92 6.18 11.12
N SER A 199 5.08 6.98 12.17
CA SER A 199 4.17 8.08 12.50
C SER A 199 4.50 9.28 11.60
N VAL A 200 4.00 9.24 10.36
CA VAL A 200 4.32 10.24 9.32
C VAL A 200 3.34 11.41 9.39
N LYS A 201 3.85 12.62 9.32
CA LYS A 201 3.04 13.85 9.25
C LYS A 201 2.38 13.97 7.88
N THR A 202 1.06 13.78 7.85
CA THR A 202 0.22 13.83 6.64
C THR A 202 -1.14 14.43 6.97
N ASP A 203 -2.00 14.61 5.97
CA ASP A 203 -3.39 15.02 6.22
C ASP A 203 -4.17 14.01 7.09
N MET A 204 -3.76 12.74 7.08
CA MET A 204 -4.36 11.68 7.91
C MET A 204 -3.82 11.70 9.36
N ASN A 205 -2.62 12.22 9.57
CA ASN A 205 -1.94 12.28 10.87
C ASN A 205 -1.15 13.58 10.97
N SER A 206 -1.81 14.65 11.43
CA SER A 206 -1.19 15.98 11.55
C SER A 206 -0.12 16.06 12.65
N SER A 207 -0.17 15.14 13.63
CA SER A 207 0.79 15.05 14.75
C SER A 207 1.96 14.11 14.48
N GLY A 208 2.08 13.58 13.26
CA GLY A 208 3.19 12.69 12.92
C GLY A 208 4.57 13.31 13.11
N GLU A 209 5.54 12.49 13.47
CA GLU A 209 6.92 12.91 13.79
C GLU A 209 7.85 12.80 12.59
N LEU A 210 7.58 11.85 11.68
CA LEU A 210 8.39 11.62 10.48
C LEU A 210 7.89 12.46 9.32
N ASP A 211 8.83 12.90 8.48
CA ASP A 211 8.50 13.48 7.18
C ASP A 211 8.01 12.43 6.17
N ILE A 212 7.34 12.89 5.13
CA ILE A 212 6.78 12.03 4.08
C ILE A 212 7.88 11.28 3.31
N VAL A 213 9.05 11.90 3.13
CA VAL A 213 10.20 11.30 2.40
C VAL A 213 10.70 10.07 3.15
N THR A 214 10.85 10.19 4.46
CA THR A 214 11.25 9.07 5.33
C THR A 214 10.15 8.00 5.39
N GLY A 215 8.87 8.39 5.51
CA GLY A 215 7.74 7.47 5.54
C GLY A 215 7.61 6.59 4.29
N ALA A 216 7.96 7.11 3.13
CA ALA A 216 7.91 6.36 1.86
C ALA A 216 9.03 5.30 1.75
N LYS A 217 10.16 5.44 2.46
CA LYS A 217 11.32 4.54 2.33
C LYS A 217 10.98 3.08 2.62
N SER A 218 10.08 2.80 3.58
CA SER A 218 9.66 1.42 3.89
C SER A 218 8.96 0.76 2.69
N SER A 219 8.04 1.48 2.04
CA SER A 219 7.35 1.01 0.83
C SER A 219 8.32 0.79 -0.32
N VAL A 220 9.21 1.75 -0.57
CA VAL A 220 10.20 1.70 -1.65
C VAL A 220 11.20 0.56 -1.45
N GLY A 221 11.71 0.38 -0.23
CA GLY A 221 12.62 -0.71 0.10
C GLY A 221 12.02 -2.09 -0.20
N MET A 222 10.76 -2.31 0.22
CA MET A 222 10.07 -3.58 -0.05
C MET A 222 9.66 -3.75 -1.53
N ALA A 223 9.38 -2.67 -2.24
CA ALA A 223 9.09 -2.69 -3.68
C ALA A 223 10.31 -3.02 -4.54
N LEU A 224 11.50 -2.64 -4.09
CA LEU A 224 12.77 -2.84 -4.81
C LEU A 224 13.59 -4.04 -4.32
N LEU A 225 13.03 -4.87 -3.42
CA LEU A 225 13.71 -6.07 -2.90
C LEU A 225 14.32 -6.92 -4.02
N ASP A 226 15.52 -7.42 -3.76
CA ASP A 226 16.15 -8.46 -4.58
C ASP A 226 15.50 -9.85 -4.40
N GLU A 227 16.05 -10.85 -5.06
CA GLU A 227 15.54 -12.23 -4.98
C GLU A 227 15.75 -12.87 -3.60
N ALA A 228 16.80 -12.48 -2.88
CA ALA A 228 17.11 -13.00 -1.55
C ALA A 228 16.27 -12.35 -0.44
N GLY A 229 15.59 -11.23 -0.73
CA GLY A 229 14.77 -10.51 0.23
C GLY A 229 13.60 -11.32 0.80
N PRO A 230 13.00 -10.86 1.92
CA PRO A 230 11.94 -11.58 2.62
C PRO A 230 10.63 -11.67 1.84
N THR A 231 9.78 -12.62 2.24
CA THR A 231 8.35 -12.68 1.93
C THR A 231 7.58 -13.05 3.20
N GLY A 232 6.39 -12.52 3.39
CA GLY A 232 5.61 -12.70 4.62
C GLY A 232 6.19 -11.96 5.82
N SER A 233 6.88 -10.83 5.61
CA SER A 233 7.42 -10.00 6.68
C SER A 233 6.57 -8.76 6.95
N PHE A 234 6.70 -8.25 8.18
CA PHE A 234 6.19 -6.94 8.58
C PHE A 234 7.35 -6.09 9.07
N THR A 235 7.59 -4.94 8.43
CA THR A 235 8.81 -4.15 8.69
C THR A 235 8.57 -2.65 8.74
N HIS A 236 9.49 -1.93 9.40
CA HIS A 236 9.63 -0.49 9.37
C HIS A 236 11.09 -0.13 9.09
N LEU A 237 11.36 0.60 8.01
CA LEU A 237 12.72 1.01 7.61
C LEU A 237 13.76 -0.14 7.59
N GLY A 238 13.33 -1.35 7.26
CA GLY A 238 14.16 -2.55 7.25
C GLY A 238 14.16 -3.36 8.56
N GLU A 239 13.70 -2.79 9.65
CA GLU A 239 13.56 -3.47 10.95
C GLU A 239 12.29 -4.31 10.97
N THR A 240 12.40 -5.56 11.49
CA THR A 240 11.23 -6.43 11.66
C THR A 240 10.37 -5.97 12.84
N LEU A 241 9.08 -5.88 12.61
CA LEU A 241 8.08 -5.56 13.63
C LEU A 241 7.33 -6.83 14.05
N PRO A 242 6.85 -6.88 15.32
CA PRO A 242 5.93 -7.93 15.76
C PRO A 242 4.56 -7.74 15.10
N TRP A 243 3.90 -8.87 14.79
CA TRP A 243 2.55 -8.91 14.20
C TRP A 243 1.45 -8.47 15.16
#